data_43b6c5d88e69493df173cb167068732d
#
_entry.id   43b6c5d88e69493df173cb167068732d
#
_cell.length_a   1.000
_cell.length_b   1.000
_cell.length_c   1.000
_cell.angle_alpha   90.00
_cell.angle_beta   90.00
_cell.angle_gamma   90.00
#
_symmetry.space_group_name_H-M   'P 1'
#
loop_
_entity.id
_entity.type
_entity.pdbx_description
1 polymer ?
#
loop_
_entity_poly.entity_id
_entity_poly.type
_entity_poly.pdbx_seq_one_letter_code
_entity_poly.pdbx_strand_id
1 'polypeptide(L)'
;MYRPSLYETSLSPGVGIHVFWDSDRNLTKFDYHARMFFPDLGMILEDPATGSANCALVGHLGTSKRIIENEIQKISQGEYIGRPSCLNGQYLSGGGVKIGGEIVGVMEGVLTMLTLK
;
A
#
# COMPACT_ATOMS: atom_id res chain seq x y z
N MET A 1 -6.19 -22.16 10.31
CA MET A 1 -7.39 -22.53 9.56
C MET A 1 -8.09 -21.28 9.07
N TYR A 2 -8.21 -21.10 7.79
CA TYR A 2 -8.90 -19.99 7.15
C TYR A 2 -10.42 -20.13 7.37
N ARG A 3 -11.09 -19.08 7.88
CA ARG A 3 -12.55 -19.02 7.99
C ARG A 3 -13.09 -17.95 7.05
N PRO A 4 -13.53 -18.31 5.83
CA PRO A 4 -14.11 -17.36 4.87
C PRO A 4 -15.27 -16.54 5.44
N SER A 5 -16.04 -17.14 6.33
CA SER A 5 -17.25 -16.56 6.89
C SER A 5 -17.06 -15.26 7.68
N LEU A 6 -15.90 -15.04 8.29
CA LEU A 6 -15.66 -13.80 9.06
C LEU A 6 -15.39 -12.60 8.13
N TYR A 7 -14.76 -12.84 6.99
CA TYR A 7 -14.51 -11.79 5.99
C TYR A 7 -15.78 -11.46 5.21
N GLU A 8 -16.54 -12.48 4.83
CA GLU A 8 -17.78 -12.31 4.06
C GLU A 8 -18.91 -11.66 4.85
N THR A 9 -18.96 -11.86 6.17
CA THR A 9 -20.00 -11.29 7.03
C THR A 9 -19.71 -9.90 7.54
N SER A 10 -18.43 -9.47 7.55
CA SER A 10 -18.02 -8.22 8.20
C SER A 10 -17.70 -7.09 7.23
N LEU A 11 -17.44 -7.39 5.96
CA LEU A 11 -17.01 -6.43 4.96
C LEU A 11 -17.90 -6.48 3.72
N SER A 12 -18.13 -5.32 3.13
CA SER A 12 -18.78 -5.23 1.82
C SER A 12 -17.95 -5.94 0.75
N PRO A 13 -18.57 -6.60 -0.24
CA PRO A 13 -17.83 -7.21 -1.35
C PRO A 13 -16.86 -6.23 -2.00
N GLY A 14 -15.63 -6.67 -2.26
CA GLY A 14 -14.60 -5.85 -2.90
C GLY A 14 -13.80 -4.94 -1.96
N VAL A 15 -14.06 -4.97 -0.63
CA VAL A 15 -13.28 -4.20 0.35
C VAL A 15 -12.06 -4.99 0.80
N GLY A 16 -10.88 -4.37 0.72
CA GLY A 16 -9.64 -4.90 1.26
C GLY A 16 -9.39 -4.46 2.70
N ILE A 17 -8.53 -5.19 3.40
CA ILE A 17 -8.04 -4.83 4.73
C ILE A 17 -6.56 -4.46 4.64
N HIS A 18 -6.23 -3.26 5.05
CA HIS A 18 -4.86 -2.78 5.16
C HIS A 18 -4.47 -2.71 6.63
N VAL A 19 -3.61 -3.62 7.06
CA VAL A 19 -3.07 -3.68 8.41
C VAL A 19 -1.71 -3.02 8.44
N PHE A 20 -1.44 -2.21 9.43
CA PHE A 20 -0.13 -1.57 9.57
C PHE A 20 0.27 -1.46 11.06
N TRP A 21 1.58 -1.32 11.29
CA TRP A 21 2.15 -1.09 12.63
C TRP A 21 3.43 -0.28 12.55
N ASP A 22 3.76 0.38 13.64
CA ASP A 22 4.99 1.16 13.76
C ASP A 22 6.21 0.22 13.73
N SER A 23 7.24 0.62 13.02
CA SER A 23 8.51 -0.10 12.99
C SER A 23 9.42 0.36 14.13
N ASP A 24 10.23 -0.56 14.65
CA ASP A 24 11.35 -0.17 15.52
C ASP A 24 12.49 0.37 14.64
N ARG A 25 12.62 1.68 14.58
CA ARG A 25 13.64 2.38 13.79
C ARG A 25 15.09 2.06 14.21
N ASN A 26 15.28 1.48 15.40
CA ASN A 26 16.59 1.02 15.84
C ASN A 26 16.98 -0.32 15.19
N LEU A 27 15.99 -1.09 14.74
CA LEU A 27 16.16 -2.42 14.16
C LEU A 27 16.04 -2.41 12.63
N THR A 28 15.30 -1.46 12.06
CA THR A 28 15.01 -1.42 10.63
C THR A 28 15.14 0.00 10.05
N LYS A 29 15.26 0.07 8.73
CA LYS A 29 15.25 1.32 7.96
C LYS A 29 13.82 1.83 7.66
N PHE A 30 12.81 1.08 8.08
CA PHE A 30 11.41 1.42 7.81
C PHE A 30 10.79 2.20 8.97
N ASP A 31 9.82 3.02 8.66
CA ASP A 31 9.00 3.75 9.63
C ASP A 31 7.77 2.94 10.01
N TYR A 32 7.21 2.24 9.04
CA TYR A 32 6.01 1.39 9.18
C TYR A 32 6.18 0.08 8.44
N HIS A 33 5.47 -0.93 8.93
CA HIS A 33 5.21 -2.16 8.20
C HIS A 33 3.72 -2.23 7.88
N ALA A 34 3.39 -2.81 6.73
CA ALA A 34 2.02 -2.96 6.28
C ALA A 34 1.77 -4.30 5.60
N ARG A 35 0.52 -4.74 5.64
CA ARG A 35 0.02 -5.89 4.87
C ARG A 35 -1.33 -5.53 4.28
N MET A 36 -1.54 -5.85 3.02
CA MET A 36 -2.80 -5.60 2.32
C MET A 36 -3.45 -6.91 1.89
N PHE A 37 -4.65 -7.13 2.35
CA PHE A 37 -5.45 -8.31 2.04
C PHE A 37 -6.69 -7.92 1.26
N PHE A 38 -7.05 -8.71 0.26
CA PHE A 38 -8.26 -8.50 -0.52
C PHE A 38 -8.87 -9.84 -0.96
N PRO A 39 -10.22 -9.88 -1.11
CA PRO A 39 -10.88 -11.07 -1.61
C PRO A 39 -10.74 -11.15 -3.13
N ASP A 40 -10.45 -12.34 -3.63
CA ASP A 40 -10.45 -12.66 -5.05
C ASP A 40 -10.83 -14.13 -5.26
N LEU A 41 -11.82 -14.39 -6.13
CA LEU A 41 -12.30 -15.72 -6.49
C LEU A 41 -12.54 -16.66 -5.30
N GLY A 42 -13.12 -16.14 -4.21
CA GLY A 42 -13.42 -16.90 -3.00
C GLY A 42 -12.21 -17.19 -2.10
N MET A 43 -11.08 -16.58 -2.37
CA MET A 43 -9.87 -16.63 -1.53
C MET A 43 -9.52 -15.23 -1.00
N ILE A 44 -8.68 -15.19 0.04
CA ILE A 44 -8.02 -13.95 0.45
C ILE A 44 -6.60 -13.98 -0.07
N LEU A 45 -6.26 -12.98 -0.86
CA LEU A 45 -4.93 -12.75 -1.38
C LEU A 45 -4.25 -11.62 -0.62
N GLU A 46 -2.94 -11.65 -0.58
CA GLU A 46 -2.11 -10.57 -0.04
C GLU A 46 -1.34 -9.89 -1.19
N ASP A 47 -1.47 -8.56 -1.28
CA ASP A 47 -0.77 -7.77 -2.28
C ASP A 47 0.61 -7.34 -1.76
N PRO A 48 1.69 -7.49 -2.56
CA PRO A 48 3.04 -7.16 -2.13
C PRO A 48 3.35 -5.66 -2.06
N ALA A 49 2.63 -4.83 -2.81
CA ALA A 49 2.92 -3.40 -2.92
C ALA A 49 1.69 -2.62 -3.35
N THR A 50 0.94 -2.08 -2.41
CA THR A 50 -0.35 -1.43 -2.69
C THR A 50 -0.24 0.08 -2.58
N GLY A 51 -0.12 0.76 -3.70
CA GLY A 51 -0.01 2.23 -3.75
C GLY A 51 -1.22 2.94 -3.14
N SER A 52 -2.43 2.54 -3.52
CA SER A 52 -3.68 3.16 -3.05
C SER A 52 -3.91 3.01 -1.55
N ALA A 53 -3.69 1.82 -0.99
CA ALA A 53 -3.86 1.58 0.44
C ALA A 53 -2.81 2.34 1.27
N ASN A 54 -1.56 2.39 0.81
CA ASN A 54 -0.52 3.17 1.48
C ASN A 54 -0.73 4.68 1.31
N CYS A 55 -1.33 5.14 0.22
CA CYS A 55 -1.76 6.52 0.08
C CYS A 55 -2.80 6.88 1.16
N ALA A 56 -3.80 6.02 1.37
CA ALA A 56 -4.79 6.20 2.44
C ALA A 56 -4.15 6.17 3.84
N LEU A 57 -3.20 5.25 4.07
CA LEU A 57 -2.45 5.18 5.33
C LEU A 57 -1.70 6.48 5.61
N VAL A 58 -0.92 6.97 4.65
CA VAL A 58 -0.13 8.21 4.81
C VAL A 58 -1.05 9.42 5.03
N GLY A 59 -2.19 9.48 4.34
CA GLY A 59 -3.21 10.50 4.55
C GLY A 59 -3.79 10.46 5.98
N HIS A 60 -4.10 9.26 6.47
CA HIS A 60 -4.57 9.06 7.85
C HIS A 60 -3.51 9.48 8.88
N LEU A 61 -2.26 9.05 8.71
CA LEU A 61 -1.16 9.41 9.61
C LEU A 61 -0.90 10.93 9.63
N GLY A 62 -0.98 11.59 8.47
CA GLY A 62 -0.81 13.03 8.35
C GLY A 62 -1.94 13.82 9.01
N THR A 63 -3.19 13.47 8.70
CA THR A 63 -4.37 14.14 9.29
C THR A 63 -4.48 13.93 10.80
N SER A 64 -4.04 12.79 11.31
CA SER A 64 -3.97 12.50 12.74
C SER A 64 -2.71 13.03 13.44
N LYS A 65 -1.87 13.77 12.71
CA LYS A 65 -0.61 14.37 13.20
C LYS A 65 0.38 13.37 13.79
N ARG A 66 0.37 12.14 13.27
CA ARG A 66 1.33 11.08 13.66
C ARG A 66 2.64 11.15 12.90
N ILE A 67 2.67 11.85 11.78
CA ILE A 67 3.85 12.09 10.94
C ILE A 67 3.98 13.59 10.65
N ILE A 68 5.19 14.01 10.34
CA ILE A 68 5.52 15.40 10.02
C ILE A 68 5.24 15.65 8.54
N GLU A 69 4.63 16.79 8.22
CA GLU A 69 4.39 17.21 6.85
C GLU A 69 5.68 17.30 6.04
N ASN A 70 5.62 16.86 4.80
CA ASN A 70 6.72 16.86 3.83
C ASN A 70 7.89 15.93 4.18
N GLU A 71 7.83 15.17 5.27
CA GLU A 71 8.80 14.11 5.54
C GLU A 71 8.41 12.80 4.85
N ILE A 72 9.42 12.11 4.30
CA ILE A 72 9.21 10.80 3.65
C ILE A 72 9.12 9.72 4.72
N GLN A 73 8.05 8.96 4.68
CA GLN A 73 7.84 7.76 5.48
C GLN A 73 8.16 6.52 4.63
N LYS A 74 9.01 5.65 5.12
CA LYS A 74 9.34 4.37 4.46
C LYS A 74 8.47 3.26 5.01
N ILE A 75 7.70 2.64 4.13
CA ILE A 75 6.75 1.59 4.47
C ILE A 75 7.20 0.28 3.84
N SER A 76 7.39 -0.74 4.66
CA SER A 76 7.65 -2.10 4.19
C SER A 76 6.33 -2.85 3.99
N GLN A 77 6.21 -3.53 2.85
CA GLN A 77 5.07 -4.41 2.54
C GLN A 77 5.55 -5.64 1.77
N GLY A 78 4.80 -6.75 1.83
CA GLY A 78 5.07 -7.95 1.05
C GLY A 78 6.14 -8.89 1.63
N GLU A 79 6.70 -8.60 2.78
CA GLU A 79 7.73 -9.42 3.42
C GLU A 79 7.24 -10.84 3.70
N TYR A 80 6.01 -10.98 4.19
CA TYR A 80 5.43 -12.27 4.62
C TYR A 80 5.04 -13.20 3.47
N ILE A 81 5.00 -12.68 2.26
CA ILE A 81 4.74 -13.48 1.03
C ILE A 81 5.99 -13.62 0.15
N GLY A 82 7.17 -13.30 0.70
CA GLY A 82 8.44 -13.42 -0.02
C GLY A 82 8.63 -12.42 -1.17
N ARG A 83 7.87 -11.33 -1.19
CA ARG A 83 7.96 -10.26 -2.19
C ARG A 83 8.12 -8.89 -1.52
N PRO A 84 9.23 -8.69 -0.77
CA PRO A 84 9.42 -7.46 -0.02
C PRO A 84 9.47 -6.24 -0.94
N SER A 85 8.76 -5.20 -0.55
CA SER A 85 8.76 -3.90 -1.23
C SER A 85 8.96 -2.77 -0.23
N CYS A 86 9.50 -1.65 -0.71
CA CYS A 86 9.63 -0.41 0.03
C CYS A 86 8.82 0.68 -0.69
N LEU A 87 7.78 1.18 -0.03
CA LEU A 87 7.03 2.32 -0.51
C LEU A 87 7.47 3.58 0.25
N ASN A 88 7.55 4.68 -0.46
CA ASN A 88 7.86 5.99 0.08
C ASN A 88 6.58 6.83 0.07
N GLY A 89 6.10 7.21 1.25
CA GLY A 89 4.92 8.04 1.41
C GLY A 89 5.26 9.41 1.95
N GLN A 90 4.58 10.45 1.49
CA GLN A 90 4.77 11.81 1.98
C GLN A 90 3.41 12.50 2.09
N TYR A 91 3.11 13.01 3.30
CA TYR A 91 1.96 13.86 3.53
C TYR A 91 2.36 15.31 3.29
N LEU A 92 1.67 15.98 2.38
CA LEU A 92 2.03 17.33 1.95
C LEU A 92 1.32 18.40 2.78
N SER A 93 1.96 19.54 2.94
CA SER A 93 1.29 20.75 3.42
C SER A 93 0.08 21.05 2.53
N GLY A 94 -1.10 21.18 3.16
CA GLY A 94 -2.36 21.36 2.45
C GLY A 94 -3.16 20.07 2.21
N GLY A 95 -2.68 18.90 2.68
CA GLY A 95 -3.45 17.66 2.77
C GLY A 95 -3.32 16.70 1.58
N GLY A 96 -2.42 16.95 0.65
CA GLY A 96 -2.09 16.00 -0.43
C GLY A 96 -1.20 14.85 0.05
N VAL A 97 -1.20 13.74 -0.68
CA VAL A 97 -0.30 12.60 -0.43
C VAL A 97 0.45 12.25 -1.71
N LYS A 98 1.74 12.01 -1.56
CA LYS A 98 2.58 11.39 -2.60
C LYS A 98 2.94 9.98 -2.16
N ILE A 99 2.82 9.02 -3.08
CA ILE A 99 3.29 7.65 -2.94
C ILE A 99 4.21 7.31 -4.10
N GLY A 100 5.30 6.64 -3.80
CA GLY A 100 6.26 6.18 -4.78
C GLY A 100 7.05 4.97 -4.30
N GLY A 101 7.92 4.46 -5.15
CA GLY A 101 8.80 3.34 -4.86
C GLY A 101 9.88 3.24 -5.92
N GLU A 102 10.80 2.32 -5.73
CA GLU A 102 11.81 2.00 -6.73
C GLU A 102 11.17 1.24 -7.90
N ILE A 103 11.62 1.54 -9.10
CA ILE A 103 11.18 0.88 -10.33
C ILE A 103 12.37 0.32 -11.09
N VAL A 104 12.12 -0.75 -11.84
CA VAL A 104 13.08 -1.32 -12.78
C VAL A 104 12.51 -1.21 -14.18
N GLY A 105 13.24 -0.56 -15.10
CA GLY A 105 12.86 -0.48 -16.51
C GLY A 105 12.95 -1.87 -17.14
N VAL A 106 11.84 -2.38 -17.64
CA VAL A 106 11.75 -3.71 -18.25
C VAL A 106 11.55 -3.62 -19.77
N MET A 107 10.76 -2.65 -20.20
CA MET A 107 10.38 -2.50 -21.60
C MET A 107 10.08 -1.05 -21.91
N GLU A 108 10.41 -0.61 -23.14
CA GLU A 108 10.03 0.66 -23.70
C GLU A 108 9.34 0.42 -25.05
N GLY A 109 8.31 1.18 -25.36
CA GLY A 109 7.57 1.05 -26.61
C GLY A 109 6.68 2.24 -26.90
N VAL A 110 6.05 2.22 -28.06
CA VAL A 110 5.12 3.26 -28.52
C VAL A 110 3.72 2.66 -28.62
N LEU A 111 2.76 3.30 -27.96
CA LEU A 111 1.35 2.99 -28.12
C LEU A 111 0.76 3.84 -29.23
N THR A 112 0.30 3.17 -30.31
CA THR A 112 -0.41 3.84 -31.40
C THR A 112 -1.91 3.67 -31.20
N MET A 113 -2.64 4.78 -31.10
CA MET A 113 -4.09 4.77 -31.07
C MET A 113 -4.64 4.86 -32.47
N LEU A 114 -5.46 3.87 -32.87
CA LEU A 114 -6.25 3.96 -34.08
C LEU A 114 -7.51 4.78 -33.78
N THR A 115 -7.70 5.87 -34.53
CA THR A 115 -8.96 6.61 -34.49
C THR A 115 -9.93 5.93 -35.44
N LEU A 116 -10.99 5.33 -34.91
CA LEU A 116 -12.09 4.82 -35.69
C LEU A 116 -12.92 6.01 -36.17
N LYS A 117 -13.06 6.11 -37.47
CA LYS A 117 -13.94 7.11 -38.10
C LYS A 117 -15.39 6.60 -38.15
#